data_2e82d43baeab315c562a96718967141d
#
_entry.id   2e82d43baeab315c562a96718967141d
#
_cell.length_a   1.000
_cell.length_b   1.000
_cell.length_c   1.000
_cell.angle_alpha   90.00
_cell.angle_beta   90.00
_cell.angle_gamma   90.00
#
_symmetry.space_group_name_H-M   'P 1'
#
loop_
_entity.id
_entity.type
_entity.pdbx_description
1 polymer ?
#
loop_
_entity_poly.entity_id
_entity_poly.type
_entity_poly.pdbx_seq_one_letter_code
_entity_poly.pdbx_strand_id
1 'polypeptide(L)'
;MSDRPAGSDGLGRRAVRGAAATSAGQGLRIVIQLASVVIMARLLTPTDHGLFAMVMSIAGIAEVFRDFGLSQAAVQAPVLTKQQRSNLFWINSAIGAALAVLVFLSSWGIAALYGEEEVASLTQLASVAFLLNGVATQFRASLNRSLRFHALAITDVVAALVGLGVGVVVALTGVGAWALVAQLLGASFATLVLVAALAGWLPTAPRSGEPIGGFIRFGWNMVATQMVTYVGNNVDSVVIGVRFGPDQLGLYNRAYQLAMNTANQLRAPITNVAVPILSRLQAEGAKYWDFVRVGQVGLGYTIVVVLAFVIGAAVPVTALLLGPRWAAAAPVLSLLAVAAVFQTLNSASYWVYISKGITGPLFRYNLVSVSIKVACILIGSQWGMLGVAVGLAIAPALSWPISLFWISRVIGGVPTRTLAWGIVRMALLAGWGAAFAYAAGLLAAPLGVLAQVIAAAVATLVAYGIAAILPVVRRDLGDVRTVLRLLRRDRTNRDR
;
A
#
# COMPACT_ATOMS: atom_id res chain seq x y z
N MET A 1 -22.09 -4.20 -47.36
CA MET A 1 -22.77 -3.73 -46.14
C MET A 1 -22.08 -4.39 -44.99
N SER A 2 -21.22 -3.67 -44.28
CA SER A 2 -20.36 -4.17 -43.21
C SER A 2 -21.11 -4.03 -41.89
N ASP A 3 -21.51 -5.16 -41.29
CA ASP A 3 -21.98 -5.22 -39.92
C ASP A 3 -20.86 -4.83 -38.95
N ARG A 4 -20.87 -3.62 -38.47
CA ARG A 4 -20.13 -3.22 -37.28
C ARG A 4 -20.91 -3.67 -36.06
N PRO A 5 -20.31 -4.46 -35.13
CA PRO A 5 -21.00 -4.83 -33.91
C PRO A 5 -21.26 -3.56 -33.07
N ALA A 6 -22.53 -3.26 -32.86
CA ALA A 6 -23.05 -2.08 -32.13
C ALA A 6 -22.78 -2.16 -30.61
N GLY A 7 -21.57 -2.45 -30.14
CA GLY A 7 -21.25 -2.66 -28.74
C GLY A 7 -19.97 -2.01 -28.20
N SER A 8 -19.00 -1.66 -29.05
CA SER A 8 -17.66 -1.24 -28.60
C SER A 8 -17.60 0.18 -28.02
N ASP A 9 -18.36 1.12 -28.56
CA ASP A 9 -18.34 2.54 -28.15
C ASP A 9 -19.01 2.76 -26.77
N GLY A 10 -19.99 1.93 -26.41
CA GLY A 10 -20.65 1.96 -25.09
C GLY A 10 -19.76 1.40 -23.97
N LEU A 11 -18.97 0.36 -24.26
CA LEU A 11 -18.05 -0.26 -23.31
C LEU A 11 -16.86 0.67 -23.01
N GLY A 12 -16.31 1.33 -24.01
CA GLY A 12 -15.19 2.27 -23.83
C GLY A 12 -15.58 3.46 -22.94
N ARG A 13 -16.72 4.10 -23.18
CA ARG A 13 -17.23 5.21 -22.35
C ARG A 13 -17.57 4.77 -20.93
N ARG A 14 -18.13 3.59 -20.73
CA ARG A 14 -18.39 3.01 -19.39
C ARG A 14 -17.11 2.72 -18.65
N ALA A 15 -16.09 2.18 -19.34
CA ALA A 15 -14.79 1.89 -18.75
C ALA A 15 -14.05 3.19 -18.33
N VAL A 16 -14.08 4.25 -19.16
CA VAL A 16 -13.46 5.55 -18.83
C VAL A 16 -14.17 6.24 -17.66
N ARG A 17 -15.52 6.26 -17.65
CA ARG A 17 -16.28 6.80 -16.53
C ARG A 17 -16.07 5.97 -15.25
N GLY A 18 -16.02 4.65 -15.38
CA GLY A 18 -15.71 3.73 -14.29
C GLY A 18 -14.33 3.97 -13.70
N ALA A 19 -13.30 4.14 -14.55
CA ALA A 19 -11.94 4.44 -14.14
C ALA A 19 -11.82 5.80 -13.43
N ALA A 20 -12.50 6.83 -13.94
CA ALA A 20 -12.52 8.14 -13.29
C ALA A 20 -13.20 8.09 -11.90
N ALA A 21 -14.34 7.39 -11.80
CA ALA A 21 -15.04 7.20 -10.54
C ALA A 21 -14.23 6.38 -9.53
N THR A 22 -13.54 5.33 -10.00
CA THR A 22 -12.65 4.52 -9.16
C THR A 22 -11.49 5.36 -8.64
N SER A 23 -10.89 6.20 -9.52
CA SER A 23 -9.77 7.07 -9.12
C SER A 23 -10.20 8.15 -8.13
N ALA A 24 -11.38 8.77 -8.32
CA ALA A 24 -11.94 9.73 -7.38
C ALA A 24 -12.30 9.08 -6.03
N GLY A 25 -12.94 7.91 -6.06
CA GLY A 25 -13.23 7.11 -4.86
C GLY A 25 -11.96 6.70 -4.11
N GLN A 26 -10.91 6.30 -4.81
CA GLN A 26 -9.62 5.96 -4.23
C GLN A 26 -8.96 7.20 -3.59
N GLY A 27 -9.00 8.36 -4.25
CA GLY A 27 -8.49 9.61 -3.69
C GLY A 27 -9.23 10.00 -2.40
N LEU A 28 -10.57 9.95 -2.41
CA LEU A 28 -11.38 10.23 -1.22
C LEU A 28 -11.10 9.23 -0.09
N ARG A 29 -10.96 7.96 -0.40
CA ARG A 29 -10.58 6.94 0.59
C ARG A 29 -9.23 7.23 1.22
N ILE A 30 -8.23 7.66 0.44
CA ILE A 30 -6.90 8.06 0.97
C ILE A 30 -7.06 9.23 1.94
N VAL A 31 -7.85 10.24 1.58
CA VAL A 31 -8.11 11.39 2.47
C VAL A 31 -8.79 10.96 3.76
N ILE A 32 -9.82 10.10 3.70
CA ILE A 32 -10.50 9.57 4.89
C ILE A 32 -9.53 8.74 5.74
N GLN A 33 -8.69 7.92 5.12
CA GLN A 33 -7.69 7.12 5.82
C GLN A 33 -6.66 7.99 6.55
N LEU A 34 -6.15 9.05 5.91
CA LEU A 34 -5.25 10.01 6.55
C LEU A 34 -5.96 10.76 7.68
N ALA A 35 -7.20 11.22 7.46
CA ALA A 35 -8.01 11.83 8.50
C ALA A 35 -8.23 10.89 9.69
N SER A 36 -8.49 9.61 9.43
CA SER A 36 -8.62 8.58 10.47
C SER A 36 -7.32 8.41 11.27
N VAL A 37 -6.17 8.38 10.59
CA VAL A 37 -4.86 8.31 11.27
C VAL A 37 -4.68 9.49 12.21
N VAL A 38 -4.99 10.71 11.76
CA VAL A 38 -4.86 11.94 12.54
C VAL A 38 -5.85 11.97 13.71
N ILE A 39 -7.13 11.73 13.44
CA ILE A 39 -8.20 11.79 14.47
C ILE A 39 -7.94 10.76 15.57
N MET A 40 -7.69 9.50 15.19
CA MET A 40 -7.47 8.43 16.17
C MET A 40 -6.16 8.63 16.94
N ALA A 41 -5.11 9.18 16.33
CA ALA A 41 -3.87 9.50 17.06
C ALA A 41 -4.05 10.65 18.08
N ARG A 42 -5.01 11.55 17.84
CA ARG A 42 -5.35 12.62 18.79
C ARG A 42 -6.19 12.13 19.97
N LEU A 43 -7.02 11.11 19.74
CA LEU A 43 -7.92 10.55 20.77
C LEU A 43 -7.23 9.47 21.61
N LEU A 44 -6.35 8.67 21.02
CA LEU A 44 -5.74 7.50 21.62
C LEU A 44 -4.23 7.70 21.88
N THR A 45 -3.69 6.84 22.76
CA THR A 45 -2.27 6.84 23.09
C THR A 45 -1.42 5.99 22.14
N PRO A 46 -0.09 6.17 22.10
CA PRO A 46 0.79 5.25 21.38
C PRO A 46 0.60 3.79 21.80
N THR A 47 0.42 3.53 23.09
CA THR A 47 0.20 2.18 23.65
C THR A 47 -1.06 1.53 23.07
N ASP A 48 -2.19 2.25 22.98
CA ASP A 48 -3.44 1.75 22.37
C ASP A 48 -3.22 1.33 20.91
N HIS A 49 -2.49 2.14 20.17
CA HIS A 49 -2.14 1.83 18.78
C HIS A 49 -1.17 0.67 18.67
N GLY A 50 -0.28 0.52 19.64
CA GLY A 50 0.66 -0.60 19.73
C GLY A 50 -0.04 -1.93 19.99
N LEU A 51 -0.94 -1.98 20.97
CA LEU A 51 -1.75 -3.16 21.27
C LEU A 51 -2.55 -3.61 20.02
N PHE A 52 -3.20 -2.68 19.34
CA PHE A 52 -3.89 -2.99 18.08
C PHE A 52 -2.93 -3.45 16.98
N ALA A 53 -1.72 -2.87 16.89
CA ALA A 53 -0.72 -3.27 15.90
C ALA A 53 -0.16 -4.69 16.20
N MET A 54 -0.02 -5.07 17.48
CA MET A 54 0.33 -6.44 17.89
C MET A 54 -0.72 -7.44 17.39
N VAL A 55 -2.00 -7.16 17.61
CA VAL A 55 -3.11 -7.98 17.09
C VAL A 55 -2.99 -8.12 15.56
N MET A 56 -2.89 -7.01 14.85
CA MET A 56 -2.94 -7.01 13.37
C MET A 56 -1.69 -7.59 12.72
N SER A 57 -0.52 -7.52 13.35
CA SER A 57 0.73 -8.07 12.80
C SER A 57 0.71 -9.60 12.67
N ILE A 58 -0.01 -10.28 13.55
CA ILE A 58 -0.17 -11.75 13.53
C ILE A 58 -1.51 -12.14 12.89
N ALA A 59 -2.63 -11.54 13.34
CA ALA A 59 -3.95 -11.83 12.79
C ALA A 59 -4.05 -11.52 11.28
N GLY A 60 -3.28 -10.55 10.79
CA GLY A 60 -3.22 -10.23 9.37
C GLY A 60 -2.62 -11.34 8.49
N ILE A 61 -1.95 -12.35 9.06
CA ILE A 61 -1.59 -13.58 8.35
C ILE A 61 -2.88 -14.28 7.85
N ALA A 62 -3.91 -14.33 8.69
CA ALA A 62 -5.20 -14.89 8.31
C ALA A 62 -5.87 -14.10 7.17
N GLU A 63 -5.62 -12.80 7.06
CA GLU A 63 -6.12 -11.98 5.95
C GLU A 63 -5.59 -12.43 4.58
N VAL A 64 -4.35 -12.92 4.51
CA VAL A 64 -3.77 -13.49 3.28
C VAL A 64 -4.54 -14.73 2.82
N PHE A 65 -5.01 -15.54 3.78
CA PHE A 65 -5.79 -16.74 3.47
C PHE A 65 -7.27 -16.44 3.20
N ARG A 66 -7.80 -15.33 3.69
CA ARG A 66 -9.24 -15.00 3.61
C ARG A 66 -9.77 -15.00 2.18
N ASP A 67 -9.08 -14.37 1.26
CA ASP A 67 -9.52 -14.32 -0.14
C ASP A 67 -9.16 -15.59 -0.89
N PHE A 68 -8.10 -16.30 -0.48
CA PHE A 68 -7.61 -17.53 -1.12
C PHE A 68 -7.54 -17.44 -2.66
N GLY A 69 -7.45 -16.21 -3.21
CA GLY A 69 -7.47 -15.96 -4.66
C GLY A 69 -8.77 -16.36 -5.37
N LEU A 70 -9.79 -16.85 -4.64
CA LEU A 70 -11.06 -17.32 -5.22
C LEU A 70 -11.84 -16.16 -5.84
N SER A 71 -11.80 -14.96 -5.25
CA SER A 71 -12.42 -13.76 -5.81
C SER A 71 -11.80 -13.41 -7.15
N GLN A 72 -10.48 -13.44 -7.27
CA GLN A 72 -9.79 -13.13 -8.53
C GLN A 72 -10.08 -14.19 -9.59
N ALA A 73 -10.06 -15.46 -9.22
CA ALA A 73 -10.42 -16.55 -10.10
C ALA A 73 -11.88 -16.41 -10.59
N ALA A 74 -12.83 -16.03 -9.70
CA ALA A 74 -14.23 -15.79 -10.06
C ALA A 74 -14.37 -14.59 -11.03
N VAL A 75 -13.58 -13.54 -10.86
CA VAL A 75 -13.57 -12.37 -11.76
C VAL A 75 -13.00 -12.71 -13.13
N GLN A 76 -11.95 -13.55 -13.19
CA GLN A 76 -11.26 -13.92 -14.43
C GLN A 76 -11.96 -15.05 -15.20
N ALA A 77 -12.82 -15.84 -14.56
CA ALA A 77 -13.50 -16.97 -15.22
C ALA A 77 -14.32 -16.50 -16.42
N PRO A 78 -14.18 -17.09 -17.63
CA PRO A 78 -14.98 -16.71 -18.80
C PRO A 78 -16.48 -16.81 -18.56
N VAL A 79 -16.89 -17.92 -17.93
CA VAL A 79 -18.28 -18.18 -17.53
C VAL A 79 -18.29 -18.52 -16.05
N LEU A 80 -19.23 -17.94 -15.30
CA LEU A 80 -19.51 -18.24 -13.89
C LEU A 80 -21.00 -18.50 -13.72
N THR A 81 -21.39 -19.74 -13.45
CA THR A 81 -22.79 -20.11 -13.25
C THR A 81 -23.33 -19.52 -11.94
N LYS A 82 -24.66 -19.40 -11.82
CA LYS A 82 -25.30 -18.96 -10.56
C LYS A 82 -24.93 -19.91 -9.40
N GLN A 83 -24.86 -21.19 -9.69
CA GLN A 83 -24.53 -22.21 -8.69
C GLN A 83 -23.06 -22.15 -8.27
N GLN A 84 -22.12 -22.02 -9.22
CA GLN A 84 -20.70 -21.82 -8.90
C GLN A 84 -20.50 -20.58 -8.03
N ARG A 85 -21.16 -19.46 -8.35
CA ARG A 85 -21.11 -18.25 -7.55
C ARG A 85 -21.62 -18.47 -6.11
N SER A 86 -22.71 -19.23 -5.93
CA SER A 86 -23.22 -19.59 -4.62
C SER A 86 -22.29 -20.53 -3.86
N ASN A 87 -21.73 -21.53 -4.54
CA ASN A 87 -20.74 -22.42 -3.93
C ASN A 87 -19.49 -21.65 -3.46
N LEU A 88 -18.97 -20.73 -4.28
CA LEU A 88 -17.85 -19.85 -3.90
C LEU A 88 -18.20 -18.94 -2.70
N PHE A 89 -19.43 -18.47 -2.60
CA PHE A 89 -19.90 -17.72 -1.42
C PHE A 89 -19.79 -18.56 -0.16
N TRP A 90 -20.30 -19.80 -0.18
CA TRP A 90 -20.26 -20.69 0.98
C TRP A 90 -18.82 -21.10 1.35
N ILE A 91 -17.97 -21.30 0.37
CA ILE A 91 -16.54 -21.60 0.60
C ILE A 91 -15.85 -20.40 1.25
N ASN A 92 -16.02 -19.18 0.73
CA ASN A 92 -15.42 -17.98 1.31
C ASN A 92 -15.95 -17.71 2.73
N SER A 93 -17.26 -17.95 2.96
CA SER A 93 -17.85 -17.81 4.29
C SER A 93 -17.31 -18.86 5.27
N ALA A 94 -17.15 -20.10 4.83
CA ALA A 94 -16.54 -21.16 5.64
C ALA A 94 -15.06 -20.90 5.95
N ILE A 95 -14.29 -20.41 4.97
CA ILE A 95 -12.91 -19.97 5.19
C ILE A 95 -12.88 -18.82 6.20
N GLY A 96 -13.75 -17.81 6.04
CA GLY A 96 -13.86 -16.68 6.98
C GLY A 96 -14.19 -17.13 8.40
N ALA A 97 -15.13 -18.07 8.56
CA ALA A 97 -15.49 -18.66 9.85
C ALA A 97 -14.33 -19.48 10.45
N ALA A 98 -13.68 -20.31 9.66
CA ALA A 98 -12.53 -21.11 10.10
C ALA A 98 -11.37 -20.21 10.55
N LEU A 99 -11.08 -19.14 9.81
CA LEU A 99 -10.07 -18.16 10.18
C LEU A 99 -10.46 -17.36 11.43
N ALA A 100 -11.73 -17.00 11.59
CA ALA A 100 -12.21 -16.37 12.81
C ALA A 100 -11.99 -17.26 14.05
N VAL A 101 -12.32 -18.54 13.97
CA VAL A 101 -12.08 -19.52 15.02
C VAL A 101 -10.58 -19.71 15.25
N LEU A 102 -9.78 -19.85 14.22
CA LEU A 102 -8.32 -20.00 14.34
C LEU A 102 -7.67 -18.81 15.02
N VAL A 103 -8.02 -17.57 14.59
CA VAL A 103 -7.50 -16.34 15.19
C VAL A 103 -8.00 -16.19 16.64
N PHE A 104 -9.26 -16.53 16.92
CA PHE A 104 -9.81 -16.57 18.27
C PHE A 104 -9.00 -17.52 19.16
N LEU A 105 -8.78 -18.75 18.73
CA LEU A 105 -8.03 -19.76 19.49
C LEU A 105 -6.54 -19.42 19.61
N SER A 106 -5.95 -18.72 18.65
CA SER A 106 -4.55 -18.27 18.72
C SER A 106 -4.33 -17.06 19.62
N SER A 107 -5.40 -16.40 20.09
CA SER A 107 -5.33 -15.15 20.87
C SER A 107 -4.46 -15.25 22.12
N TRP A 108 -4.56 -16.35 22.87
CA TRP A 108 -3.74 -16.58 24.07
C TRP A 108 -2.25 -16.76 23.72
N GLY A 109 -1.95 -17.46 22.60
CA GLY A 109 -0.59 -17.60 22.10
C GLY A 109 0.00 -16.28 21.62
N ILE A 110 -0.81 -15.42 21.00
CA ILE A 110 -0.40 -14.08 20.56
C ILE A 110 -0.11 -13.20 21.80
N ALA A 111 -0.99 -13.21 22.80
CA ALA A 111 -0.78 -12.49 24.04
C ALA A 111 0.48 -12.96 24.77
N ALA A 112 0.71 -14.26 24.87
CA ALA A 112 1.92 -14.83 25.46
C ALA A 112 3.20 -14.45 24.71
N LEU A 113 3.14 -14.36 23.36
CA LEU A 113 4.28 -13.95 22.53
C LEU A 113 4.71 -12.50 22.83
N TYR A 114 3.74 -11.61 23.04
CA TYR A 114 4.01 -10.19 23.32
C TYR A 114 4.14 -9.86 24.81
N GLY A 115 3.70 -10.75 25.70
CA GLY A 115 3.66 -10.50 27.14
C GLY A 115 2.57 -9.52 27.60
N GLU A 116 1.51 -9.33 26.76
CA GLU A 116 0.44 -8.36 26.97
C GLU A 116 -0.92 -9.08 27.02
N GLU A 117 -1.55 -9.17 28.21
CA GLU A 117 -2.80 -9.91 28.39
C GLU A 117 -3.97 -9.32 27.60
N GLU A 118 -4.03 -8.00 27.48
CA GLU A 118 -5.11 -7.30 26.75
C GLU A 118 -5.14 -7.68 25.27
N VAL A 119 -4.01 -8.07 24.68
CA VAL A 119 -3.92 -8.53 23.29
C VAL A 119 -4.80 -9.75 23.04
N ALA A 120 -5.00 -10.64 24.04
CA ALA A 120 -5.87 -11.81 23.87
C ALA A 120 -7.31 -11.39 23.59
N SER A 121 -7.90 -10.57 24.44
CA SER A 121 -9.30 -10.14 24.32
C SER A 121 -9.52 -9.25 23.10
N LEU A 122 -8.58 -8.37 22.76
CA LEU A 122 -8.60 -7.58 21.54
C LEU A 122 -8.56 -8.47 20.27
N THR A 123 -7.72 -9.52 20.27
CA THR A 123 -7.62 -10.50 19.17
C THR A 123 -8.91 -11.29 19.03
N GLN A 124 -9.51 -11.74 20.15
CA GLN A 124 -10.78 -12.45 20.15
C GLN A 124 -11.89 -11.64 19.49
N LEU A 125 -12.03 -10.36 19.88
CA LEU A 125 -13.05 -9.50 19.26
C LEU A 125 -12.70 -9.18 17.79
N ALA A 126 -11.44 -8.90 17.48
CA ALA A 126 -11.00 -8.61 16.11
C ALA A 126 -11.21 -9.81 15.17
N SER A 127 -11.21 -11.05 15.68
CA SER A 127 -11.43 -12.27 14.89
C SER A 127 -12.78 -12.26 14.16
N VAL A 128 -13.80 -11.58 14.70
CA VAL A 128 -15.13 -11.43 14.08
C VAL A 128 -15.05 -10.75 12.72
N ALA A 129 -14.05 -9.89 12.50
CA ALA A 129 -13.84 -9.23 11.20
C ALA A 129 -13.59 -10.25 10.08
N PHE A 130 -12.92 -11.39 10.36
CA PHE A 130 -12.66 -12.43 9.35
C PHE A 130 -13.96 -13.11 8.89
N LEU A 131 -14.90 -13.34 9.81
CA LEU A 131 -16.22 -13.85 9.46
C LEU A 131 -16.98 -12.87 8.58
N LEU A 132 -17.09 -11.61 9.01
CA LEU A 132 -17.80 -10.55 8.26
C LEU A 132 -17.22 -10.36 6.87
N ASN A 133 -15.90 -10.29 6.77
CA ASN A 133 -15.20 -10.11 5.50
C ASN A 133 -15.29 -11.36 4.61
N GLY A 134 -15.25 -12.58 5.18
CA GLY A 134 -15.44 -13.83 4.44
C GLY A 134 -16.79 -13.87 3.73
N VAL A 135 -17.86 -13.51 4.42
CA VAL A 135 -19.23 -13.40 3.86
C VAL A 135 -19.31 -12.30 2.78
N ALA A 136 -18.64 -11.15 3.01
CA ALA A 136 -18.63 -10.01 2.08
C ALA A 136 -17.87 -10.30 0.76
N THR A 137 -16.88 -11.18 0.80
CA THR A 137 -15.90 -11.40 -0.28
C THR A 137 -16.56 -11.71 -1.61
N GLN A 138 -17.53 -12.64 -1.67
CA GLN A 138 -18.14 -13.06 -2.93
C GLN A 138 -19.13 -12.03 -3.50
N PHE A 139 -19.80 -11.26 -2.65
CA PHE A 139 -20.62 -10.12 -3.09
C PHE A 139 -19.74 -9.06 -3.76
N ARG A 140 -18.60 -8.74 -3.14
CA ARG A 140 -17.60 -7.80 -3.68
C ARG A 140 -17.03 -8.28 -5.03
N ALA A 141 -16.68 -9.57 -5.15
CA ALA A 141 -16.22 -10.17 -6.39
C ALA A 141 -17.27 -10.08 -7.50
N SER A 142 -18.56 -10.28 -7.16
CA SER A 142 -19.67 -10.15 -8.10
C SER A 142 -19.83 -8.72 -8.63
N LEU A 143 -19.70 -7.69 -7.77
CA LEU A 143 -19.72 -6.28 -8.17
C LEU A 143 -18.54 -5.95 -9.08
N ASN A 144 -17.33 -6.45 -8.75
CA ASN A 144 -16.14 -6.26 -9.57
C ASN A 144 -16.28 -6.89 -10.95
N ARG A 145 -16.76 -8.16 -11.02
CA ARG A 145 -17.01 -8.88 -12.27
C ARG A 145 -18.03 -8.17 -13.15
N SER A 146 -19.08 -7.59 -12.56
CA SER A 146 -20.11 -6.83 -13.29
C SER A 146 -19.69 -5.38 -13.62
N LEU A 147 -18.41 -5.02 -13.40
CA LEU A 147 -17.84 -3.70 -13.63
C LEU A 147 -18.60 -2.57 -12.90
N ARG A 148 -19.24 -2.88 -11.78
CA ARG A 148 -19.97 -1.90 -10.95
C ARG A 148 -19.01 -1.18 -10.00
N PHE A 149 -18.00 -0.54 -10.58
CA PHE A 149 -16.94 0.14 -9.81
C PHE A 149 -17.46 1.29 -8.95
N HIS A 150 -18.55 1.98 -9.36
CA HIS A 150 -19.22 2.97 -8.52
C HIS A 150 -19.72 2.39 -7.21
N ALA A 151 -20.36 1.21 -7.26
CA ALA A 151 -20.85 0.53 -6.07
C ALA A 151 -19.70 0.16 -5.12
N LEU A 152 -18.59 -0.31 -5.65
CA LEU A 152 -17.38 -0.62 -4.86
C LEU A 152 -16.77 0.65 -4.24
N ALA A 153 -16.67 1.74 -5.01
CA ALA A 153 -16.13 3.01 -4.50
C ALA A 153 -17.01 3.59 -3.39
N ILE A 154 -18.35 3.58 -3.55
CA ILE A 154 -19.30 4.01 -2.50
C ILE A 154 -19.14 3.13 -1.26
N THR A 155 -19.10 1.81 -1.43
CA THR A 155 -18.90 0.89 -0.31
C THR A 155 -17.61 1.20 0.45
N ASP A 156 -16.49 1.38 -0.24
CA ASP A 156 -15.19 1.64 0.38
C ASP A 156 -15.17 2.96 1.16
N VAL A 157 -15.79 4.00 0.61
CA VAL A 157 -15.89 5.32 1.25
C VAL A 157 -16.82 5.28 2.47
N VAL A 158 -18.03 4.74 2.31
CA VAL A 158 -19.02 4.70 3.39
C VAL A 158 -18.56 3.79 4.52
N ALA A 159 -17.98 2.62 4.20
CA ALA A 159 -17.43 1.72 5.22
C ALA A 159 -16.29 2.37 6.02
N ALA A 160 -15.42 3.12 5.34
CA ALA A 160 -14.34 3.85 6.03
C ALA A 160 -14.90 4.95 6.96
N LEU A 161 -15.92 5.69 6.52
CA LEU A 161 -16.58 6.71 7.34
C LEU A 161 -17.33 6.11 8.52
N VAL A 162 -18.10 5.02 8.31
CA VAL A 162 -18.81 4.32 9.39
C VAL A 162 -17.80 3.75 10.39
N GLY A 163 -16.75 3.09 9.92
CA GLY A 163 -15.70 2.60 10.79
C GLY A 163 -15.06 3.71 11.62
N LEU A 164 -14.67 4.82 10.97
CA LEU A 164 -14.12 5.97 11.69
C LEU A 164 -15.11 6.53 12.72
N GLY A 165 -16.38 6.70 12.35
CA GLY A 165 -17.42 7.20 13.25
C GLY A 165 -17.60 6.31 14.48
N VAL A 166 -17.70 4.98 14.28
CA VAL A 166 -17.74 4.00 15.38
C VAL A 166 -16.50 4.09 16.26
N GLY A 167 -15.30 4.11 15.62
CA GLY A 167 -14.02 4.23 16.33
C GLY A 167 -13.96 5.50 17.19
N VAL A 168 -14.36 6.65 16.65
CA VAL A 168 -14.40 7.92 17.39
C VAL A 168 -15.37 7.87 18.57
N VAL A 169 -16.59 7.40 18.36
CA VAL A 169 -17.59 7.28 19.43
C VAL A 169 -17.08 6.41 20.56
N VAL A 170 -16.48 5.26 20.24
CA VAL A 170 -15.91 4.34 21.24
C VAL A 170 -14.65 4.94 21.89
N ALA A 171 -13.79 5.66 21.13
CA ALA A 171 -12.61 6.33 21.71
C ALA A 171 -12.99 7.39 22.74
N LEU A 172 -14.11 8.10 22.56
CA LEU A 172 -14.60 9.10 23.49
C LEU A 172 -15.08 8.50 24.84
N THR A 173 -15.36 7.20 24.91
CA THR A 173 -15.66 6.50 26.18
C THR A 173 -14.42 6.15 27.00
N GLY A 174 -13.22 6.38 26.46
CA GLY A 174 -11.95 6.15 27.19
C GLY A 174 -11.49 4.70 27.25
N VAL A 175 -12.01 3.81 26.43
CA VAL A 175 -11.67 2.37 26.45
C VAL A 175 -10.39 2.02 25.66
N GLY A 176 -9.60 2.99 25.26
CA GLY A 176 -8.28 2.77 24.67
C GLY A 176 -8.30 1.99 23.34
N ALA A 177 -7.48 0.93 23.26
CA ALA A 177 -7.28 0.13 22.06
C ALA A 177 -8.57 -0.51 21.49
N TRP A 178 -9.60 -0.71 22.32
CA TRP A 178 -10.91 -1.24 21.90
C TRP A 178 -11.58 -0.38 20.83
N ALA A 179 -11.31 0.93 20.83
CA ALA A 179 -11.83 1.84 19.82
C ALA A 179 -11.33 1.50 18.40
N LEU A 180 -10.10 1.00 18.28
CA LEU A 180 -9.53 0.58 16.99
C LEU A 180 -10.13 -0.75 16.50
N VAL A 181 -10.42 -1.67 17.42
CA VAL A 181 -11.13 -2.90 17.09
C VAL A 181 -12.58 -2.60 16.71
N ALA A 182 -13.25 -1.69 17.41
CA ALA A 182 -14.60 -1.23 17.06
C ALA A 182 -14.62 -0.54 15.68
N GLN A 183 -13.61 0.27 15.37
CA GLN A 183 -13.44 0.86 14.04
C GLN A 183 -13.32 -0.21 12.95
N LEU A 184 -12.50 -1.23 13.18
CA LEU A 184 -12.32 -2.37 12.26
C LEU A 184 -13.64 -3.11 12.02
N LEU A 185 -14.35 -3.45 13.09
CA LEU A 185 -15.63 -4.17 13.03
C LEU A 185 -16.72 -3.33 12.38
N GLY A 186 -16.82 -2.05 12.71
CA GLY A 186 -17.76 -1.12 12.10
C GLY A 186 -17.55 -1.00 10.58
N ALA A 187 -16.30 -0.89 10.14
CA ALA A 187 -15.96 -0.87 8.73
C ALA A 187 -16.28 -2.20 8.02
N SER A 188 -15.95 -3.34 8.65
CA SER A 188 -16.22 -4.67 8.09
C SER A 188 -17.72 -4.94 7.99
N PHE A 189 -18.49 -4.57 9.02
CA PHE A 189 -19.96 -4.71 9.02
C PHE A 189 -20.61 -3.81 7.96
N ALA A 190 -20.23 -2.55 7.88
CA ALA A 190 -20.72 -1.64 6.85
C ALA A 190 -20.38 -2.14 5.45
N THR A 191 -19.16 -2.68 5.25
CA THR A 191 -18.78 -3.31 3.99
C THR A 191 -19.71 -4.45 3.64
N LEU A 192 -19.95 -5.39 4.55
CA LEU A 192 -20.82 -6.54 4.34
C LEU A 192 -22.26 -6.09 3.95
N VAL A 193 -22.85 -5.19 4.73
CA VAL A 193 -24.21 -4.70 4.48
C VAL A 193 -24.31 -4.03 3.10
N LEU A 194 -23.36 -3.17 2.77
CA LEU A 194 -23.40 -2.42 1.51
C LEU A 194 -23.16 -3.33 0.29
N VAL A 195 -22.16 -4.23 0.34
CA VAL A 195 -21.93 -5.12 -0.80
C VAL A 195 -23.08 -6.12 -0.99
N ALA A 196 -23.69 -6.62 0.08
CA ALA A 196 -24.84 -7.50 0.01
C ALA A 196 -26.06 -6.80 -0.59
N ALA A 197 -26.37 -5.57 -0.13
CA ALA A 197 -27.46 -4.76 -0.65
C ALA A 197 -27.25 -4.38 -2.13
N LEU A 198 -26.01 -4.02 -2.50
CA LEU A 198 -25.68 -3.58 -3.85
C LEU A 198 -25.45 -4.72 -4.84
N ALA A 199 -25.15 -5.94 -4.39
CA ALA A 199 -24.86 -7.07 -5.28
C ALA A 199 -26.07 -7.52 -6.11
N GLY A 200 -27.29 -7.34 -5.58
CA GLY A 200 -28.54 -7.68 -6.29
C GLY A 200 -28.77 -9.19 -6.47
N TRP A 201 -28.17 -10.03 -5.61
CA TRP A 201 -28.38 -11.47 -5.60
C TRP A 201 -28.21 -12.04 -4.19
N LEU A 202 -28.83 -13.19 -3.97
CA LEU A 202 -28.70 -13.96 -2.72
C LEU A 202 -28.08 -15.34 -3.03
N PRO A 203 -27.28 -15.89 -2.12
CA PRO A 203 -26.73 -17.22 -2.27
C PRO A 203 -27.84 -18.27 -2.16
N THR A 204 -27.79 -19.26 -3.04
CA THR A 204 -28.61 -20.48 -2.93
C THR A 204 -27.85 -21.53 -2.12
N ALA A 205 -28.55 -22.60 -1.70
CA ALA A 205 -27.90 -23.70 -1.00
C ALA A 205 -26.72 -24.29 -1.83
N PRO A 206 -25.64 -24.69 -1.16
CA PRO A 206 -24.48 -25.28 -1.85
C PRO A 206 -24.93 -26.60 -2.52
N ARG A 207 -24.41 -26.85 -3.72
CA ARG A 207 -24.65 -28.09 -4.46
C ARG A 207 -23.31 -28.72 -4.85
N SER A 208 -23.17 -30.03 -4.63
CA SER A 208 -22.07 -30.83 -5.12
C SER A 208 -22.20 -31.06 -6.64
N GLY A 209 -21.07 -31.30 -7.31
CA GLY A 209 -21.03 -31.58 -8.74
C GLY A 209 -20.59 -30.44 -9.65
N GLU A 210 -20.54 -29.20 -9.18
CA GLU A 210 -19.97 -28.10 -9.95
C GLU A 210 -18.44 -28.09 -9.90
N PRO A 211 -17.74 -27.91 -11.03
CA PRO A 211 -16.28 -27.97 -11.07
C PRO A 211 -15.69 -26.66 -10.46
N ILE A 212 -15.19 -26.75 -9.24
CA ILE A 212 -14.53 -25.65 -8.51
C ILE A 212 -13.02 -25.86 -8.30
N GLY A 213 -12.49 -27.06 -8.64
CA GLY A 213 -11.09 -27.44 -8.41
C GLY A 213 -10.07 -26.47 -9.07
N GLY A 214 -10.42 -25.92 -10.24
CA GLY A 214 -9.59 -24.91 -10.92
C GLY A 214 -9.43 -23.62 -10.12
N PHE A 215 -10.49 -23.17 -9.45
CA PHE A 215 -10.45 -21.97 -8.59
C PHE A 215 -9.57 -22.20 -7.36
N ILE A 216 -9.66 -23.36 -6.73
CA ILE A 216 -8.87 -23.71 -5.54
C ILE A 216 -7.38 -23.78 -5.88
N ARG A 217 -7.00 -24.45 -7.00
CA ARG A 217 -5.61 -24.56 -7.44
C ARG A 217 -4.99 -23.19 -7.76
N PHE A 218 -5.75 -22.32 -8.42
CA PHE A 218 -5.33 -20.94 -8.67
C PHE A 218 -5.08 -20.19 -7.35
N GLY A 219 -5.99 -20.34 -6.40
CA GLY A 219 -5.93 -19.67 -5.10
C GLY A 219 -4.69 -20.05 -4.30
N TRP A 220 -4.37 -21.34 -4.24
CA TRP A 220 -3.22 -21.82 -3.47
C TRP A 220 -1.89 -21.22 -3.91
N ASN A 221 -1.65 -21.13 -5.22
CA ASN A 221 -0.44 -20.50 -5.76
C ASN A 221 -0.34 -19.02 -5.40
N MET A 222 -1.47 -18.33 -5.31
CA MET A 222 -1.53 -16.92 -4.95
C MET A 222 -1.23 -16.69 -3.47
N VAL A 223 -1.79 -17.53 -2.60
CA VAL A 223 -1.56 -17.45 -1.14
C VAL A 223 -0.08 -17.62 -0.80
N ALA A 224 0.61 -18.59 -1.41
CA ALA A 224 2.04 -18.79 -1.14
C ALA A 224 2.88 -17.54 -1.42
N THR A 225 2.63 -16.86 -2.54
CA THR A 225 3.33 -15.60 -2.89
C THR A 225 2.96 -14.46 -1.94
N GLN A 226 1.70 -14.34 -1.58
CA GLN A 226 1.21 -13.32 -0.66
C GLN A 226 1.74 -13.51 0.76
N MET A 227 1.89 -14.76 1.21
CA MET A 227 2.44 -15.08 2.52
C MET A 227 3.88 -14.59 2.68
N VAL A 228 4.75 -14.89 1.71
CA VAL A 228 6.14 -14.39 1.72
C VAL A 228 6.16 -12.85 1.79
N THR A 229 5.31 -12.21 1.02
CA THR A 229 5.19 -10.75 1.02
C THR A 229 4.69 -10.21 2.36
N TYR A 230 3.67 -10.85 2.94
CA TYR A 230 3.11 -10.44 4.23
C TYR A 230 4.13 -10.54 5.36
N VAL A 231 4.80 -11.69 5.50
CA VAL A 231 5.85 -11.89 6.51
C VAL A 231 6.95 -10.85 6.34
N GLY A 232 7.44 -10.67 5.09
CA GLY A 232 8.45 -9.66 4.81
C GLY A 232 8.04 -8.23 5.15
N ASN A 233 6.75 -7.90 5.13
CA ASN A 233 6.24 -6.55 5.42
C ASN A 233 5.85 -6.32 6.89
N ASN A 234 5.77 -7.37 7.72
CA ASN A 234 5.33 -7.24 9.11
C ASN A 234 6.36 -7.74 10.14
N VAL A 235 7.50 -8.28 9.70
CA VAL A 235 8.55 -8.76 10.60
C VAL A 235 9.08 -7.66 11.52
N ASP A 236 9.16 -6.43 11.03
CA ASP A 236 9.52 -5.24 11.80
C ASP A 236 8.56 -4.98 12.97
N SER A 237 7.26 -5.03 12.69
CA SER A 237 6.21 -4.85 13.72
C SER A 237 6.26 -5.95 14.77
N VAL A 238 6.46 -7.22 14.38
CA VAL A 238 6.60 -8.34 15.32
C VAL A 238 7.85 -8.17 16.18
N VAL A 239 9.00 -7.85 15.58
CA VAL A 239 10.26 -7.66 16.33
C VAL A 239 10.16 -6.50 17.30
N ILE A 240 9.59 -5.37 16.91
CA ILE A 240 9.42 -4.21 17.79
C ILE A 240 8.45 -4.54 18.92
N GLY A 241 7.30 -5.16 18.61
CA GLY A 241 6.30 -5.52 19.61
C GLY A 241 6.85 -6.47 20.67
N VAL A 242 7.55 -7.54 20.25
CA VAL A 242 8.11 -8.54 21.18
C VAL A 242 9.26 -7.98 22.02
N ARG A 243 10.11 -7.11 21.45
CA ARG A 243 11.31 -6.63 22.14
C ARG A 243 11.13 -5.35 22.92
N PHE A 244 10.24 -4.47 22.48
CA PHE A 244 10.15 -3.11 22.99
C PHE A 244 8.76 -2.72 23.48
N GLY A 245 7.77 -3.63 23.35
CA GLY A 245 6.41 -3.44 23.85
C GLY A 245 5.51 -2.57 22.98
N PRO A 246 4.27 -2.35 23.47
CA PRO A 246 3.22 -1.71 22.68
C PRO A 246 3.49 -0.22 22.39
N ASP A 247 4.05 0.53 23.35
CA ASP A 247 4.30 1.97 23.16
C ASP A 247 5.22 2.24 21.96
N GLN A 248 6.36 1.55 21.91
CA GLN A 248 7.32 1.66 20.82
C GLN A 248 6.73 1.19 19.47
N LEU A 249 5.95 0.11 19.49
CA LEU A 249 5.27 -0.40 18.31
C LEU A 249 4.22 0.59 17.80
N GLY A 250 3.48 1.24 18.69
CA GLY A 250 2.50 2.26 18.34
C GLY A 250 3.13 3.46 17.64
N LEU A 251 4.23 4.00 18.20
CA LEU A 251 5.01 5.08 17.62
C LEU A 251 5.53 4.71 16.22
N TYR A 252 6.14 3.52 16.10
CA TYR A 252 6.65 3.00 14.85
C TYR A 252 5.55 2.82 13.79
N ASN A 253 4.43 2.20 14.17
CA ASN A 253 3.35 1.88 13.24
C ASN A 253 2.69 3.15 12.67
N ARG A 254 2.54 4.20 13.49
CA ARG A 254 2.03 5.50 13.00
C ARG A 254 3.00 6.18 12.04
N ALA A 255 4.28 6.18 12.36
CA ALA A 255 5.31 6.66 11.43
C ALA A 255 5.31 5.85 10.12
N TYR A 256 5.18 4.52 10.19
CA TYR A 256 5.08 3.63 9.05
C TYR A 256 3.87 3.96 8.16
N GLN A 257 2.70 4.16 8.76
CA GLN A 257 1.48 4.51 8.03
C GLN A 257 1.63 5.85 7.29
N LEU A 258 2.22 6.86 7.92
CA LEU A 258 2.42 8.17 7.30
C LEU A 258 3.45 8.14 6.17
N ALA A 259 4.57 7.42 6.31
CA ALA A 259 5.62 7.38 5.30
C ALA A 259 5.37 6.30 4.24
N MET A 260 5.35 5.03 4.66
CA MET A 260 5.41 3.88 3.76
C MET A 260 4.08 3.60 3.06
N ASN A 261 2.97 3.58 3.82
CA ASN A 261 1.66 3.30 3.23
C ASN A 261 1.23 4.43 2.29
N THR A 262 1.50 5.68 2.65
CA THR A 262 1.22 6.84 1.78
C THR A 262 2.03 6.77 0.49
N ALA A 263 3.35 6.49 0.57
CA ALA A 263 4.19 6.32 -0.61
C ALA A 263 3.70 5.17 -1.51
N ASN A 264 3.30 4.04 -0.92
CA ASN A 264 2.76 2.89 -1.64
C ASN A 264 1.46 3.24 -2.39
N GLN A 265 0.55 3.97 -1.75
CA GLN A 265 -0.71 4.40 -2.36
C GLN A 265 -0.49 5.38 -3.53
N LEU A 266 0.48 6.28 -3.42
CA LEU A 266 0.84 7.22 -4.50
C LEU A 266 1.53 6.49 -5.67
N ARG A 267 2.30 5.44 -5.40
CA ARG A 267 3.04 4.65 -6.40
C ARG A 267 2.15 3.71 -7.20
N ALA A 268 1.10 3.14 -6.59
CA ALA A 268 0.25 2.13 -7.20
C ALA A 268 -0.39 2.57 -8.55
N PRO A 269 -1.00 3.77 -8.68
CA PRO A 269 -1.56 4.22 -9.95
C PRO A 269 -0.51 4.35 -11.06
N ILE A 270 0.70 4.80 -10.72
CA ILE A 270 1.79 4.96 -11.69
C ILE A 270 2.24 3.58 -12.20
N THR A 271 2.36 2.60 -11.32
CA THR A 271 2.70 1.22 -11.67
C THR A 271 1.64 0.58 -12.58
N ASN A 272 0.36 0.81 -12.29
CA ASN A 272 -0.77 0.30 -13.10
C ASN A 272 -0.79 0.87 -14.53
N VAL A 273 -0.19 2.02 -14.76
CA VAL A 273 -0.03 2.63 -16.09
C VAL A 273 1.28 2.19 -16.74
N ALA A 274 2.38 2.18 -15.99
CA ALA A 274 3.71 1.90 -16.52
C ALA A 274 3.87 0.47 -17.04
N VAL A 275 3.38 -0.53 -16.29
CA VAL A 275 3.55 -1.95 -16.65
C VAL A 275 2.90 -2.31 -17.99
N PRO A 276 1.63 -1.98 -18.29
CA PRO A 276 1.03 -2.26 -19.61
C PRO A 276 1.73 -1.56 -20.78
N ILE A 277 2.19 -0.32 -20.59
CA ILE A 277 2.93 0.41 -21.62
C ILE A 277 4.25 -0.29 -21.90
N LEU A 278 5.03 -0.61 -20.87
CA LEU A 278 6.28 -1.32 -21.00
C LEU A 278 6.11 -2.71 -21.64
N SER A 279 5.02 -3.42 -21.32
CA SER A 279 4.70 -4.69 -21.93
C SER A 279 4.47 -4.58 -23.45
N ARG A 280 3.95 -3.45 -23.93
CA ARG A 280 3.80 -3.19 -25.38
C ARG A 280 5.12 -2.82 -26.05
N LEU A 281 6.01 -2.14 -25.32
CA LEU A 281 7.31 -1.68 -25.82
C LEU A 281 8.41 -2.75 -25.74
N GLN A 282 8.13 -3.99 -25.30
CA GLN A 282 9.13 -5.04 -25.05
C GLN A 282 10.10 -5.27 -26.22
N ALA A 283 9.63 -5.17 -27.46
CA ALA A 283 10.42 -5.38 -28.67
C ALA A 283 11.17 -4.12 -29.15
N GLU A 284 10.85 -2.94 -28.60
CA GLU A 284 11.37 -1.66 -29.07
C GLU A 284 12.62 -1.20 -28.29
N GLY A 285 13.54 -2.07 -27.99
CA GLY A 285 14.87 -1.88 -27.41
C GLY A 285 15.12 -0.53 -26.71
N ALA A 286 15.56 0.48 -27.46
CA ALA A 286 15.90 1.80 -26.94
C ALA A 286 14.71 2.55 -26.33
N LYS A 287 13.55 2.53 -26.98
CA LYS A 287 12.34 3.20 -26.46
C LYS A 287 11.85 2.58 -25.14
N TYR A 288 11.98 1.26 -25.00
CA TYR A 288 11.65 0.57 -23.77
C TYR A 288 12.48 1.13 -22.59
N TRP A 289 13.79 1.19 -22.76
CA TRP A 289 14.69 1.66 -21.70
C TRP A 289 14.55 3.16 -21.43
N ASP A 290 14.28 3.96 -22.45
CA ASP A 290 13.96 5.37 -22.26
C ASP A 290 12.69 5.56 -21.44
N PHE A 291 11.65 4.76 -21.69
CA PHE A 291 10.43 4.83 -20.91
C PHE A 291 10.64 4.41 -19.45
N VAL A 292 11.44 3.35 -19.20
CA VAL A 292 11.84 2.94 -17.83
C VAL A 292 12.57 4.08 -17.12
N ARG A 293 13.54 4.72 -17.78
CA ARG A 293 14.31 5.84 -17.25
C ARG A 293 13.42 7.04 -16.92
N VAL A 294 12.59 7.45 -17.87
CA VAL A 294 11.70 8.61 -17.67
C VAL A 294 10.66 8.33 -16.59
N GLY A 295 10.14 7.10 -16.52
CA GLY A 295 9.22 6.68 -15.45
C GLY A 295 9.89 6.71 -14.07
N GLN A 296 11.14 6.23 -13.95
CA GLN A 296 11.91 6.28 -12.72
C GLN A 296 12.14 7.73 -12.25
N VAL A 297 12.53 8.59 -13.18
CA VAL A 297 12.74 10.03 -12.92
C VAL A 297 11.43 10.73 -12.57
N GLY A 298 10.33 10.36 -13.24
CA GLY A 298 8.99 10.85 -12.94
C GLY A 298 8.54 10.54 -11.52
N LEU A 299 8.81 9.32 -11.02
CA LEU A 299 8.60 8.97 -9.60
C LEU A 299 9.43 9.87 -8.68
N GLY A 300 10.67 10.19 -9.06
CA GLY A 300 11.54 11.09 -8.31
C GLY A 300 10.96 12.49 -8.16
N TYR A 301 10.46 13.08 -9.24
CA TYR A 301 9.91 14.45 -9.21
C TYR A 301 8.46 14.53 -8.70
N THR A 302 7.81 13.44 -8.40
CA THR A 302 6.45 13.40 -7.85
C THR A 302 6.43 12.93 -6.40
N ILE A 303 6.81 11.69 -6.16
CA ILE A 303 6.70 11.07 -4.83
C ILE A 303 7.90 11.43 -3.96
N VAL A 304 9.13 11.42 -4.54
CA VAL A 304 10.35 11.67 -3.75
C VAL A 304 10.42 13.10 -3.24
N VAL A 305 9.85 14.10 -3.95
CA VAL A 305 9.71 15.48 -3.43
C VAL A 305 8.90 15.53 -2.14
N VAL A 306 7.77 14.80 -2.10
CA VAL A 306 6.93 14.72 -0.90
C VAL A 306 7.68 14.01 0.23
N LEU A 307 8.42 12.95 -0.09
CA LEU A 307 9.21 12.24 0.90
C LEU A 307 10.39 13.10 1.42
N ALA A 308 11.04 13.90 0.57
CA ALA A 308 12.07 14.84 0.97
C ALA A 308 11.55 15.87 1.98
N PHE A 309 10.36 16.42 1.72
CA PHE A 309 9.66 17.27 2.69
C PHE A 309 9.42 16.54 4.01
N VAL A 310 8.90 15.29 3.98
CA VAL A 310 8.63 14.51 5.19
C VAL A 310 9.93 14.20 5.96
N ILE A 311 11.04 13.90 5.28
CA ILE A 311 12.34 13.67 5.91
C ILE A 311 12.80 14.91 6.71
N GLY A 312 12.76 16.08 6.08
CA GLY A 312 13.25 17.31 6.72
C GLY A 312 12.28 17.91 7.74
N ALA A 313 10.97 17.77 7.50
CA ALA A 313 9.91 18.32 8.35
C ALA A 313 9.29 17.29 9.30
N ALA A 314 9.95 16.16 9.58
CA ALA A 314 9.36 15.07 10.36
C ALA A 314 8.86 15.54 11.75
N VAL A 315 9.63 16.39 12.43
CA VAL A 315 9.26 16.92 13.75
C VAL A 315 7.98 17.79 13.69
N PRO A 316 7.92 18.87 12.90
CA PRO A 316 6.70 19.69 12.84
C PRO A 316 5.53 18.96 12.21
N VAL A 317 5.73 18.03 11.25
CA VAL A 317 4.67 17.21 10.68
C VAL A 317 4.06 16.27 11.72
N THR A 318 4.89 15.59 12.51
CA THR A 318 4.41 14.72 13.59
C THR A 318 3.65 15.53 14.66
N ALA A 319 4.18 16.67 15.07
CA ALA A 319 3.53 17.55 16.06
C ALA A 319 2.19 18.09 15.53
N LEU A 320 2.13 18.49 14.26
CA LEU A 320 0.90 19.03 13.64
C LEU A 320 -0.16 17.94 13.47
N LEU A 321 0.20 16.77 12.92
CA LEU A 321 -0.75 15.73 12.58
C LEU A 321 -1.14 14.88 13.80
N LEU A 322 -0.17 14.37 14.53
CA LEU A 322 -0.41 13.41 15.60
C LEU A 322 -0.49 14.07 16.98
N GLY A 323 0.24 15.17 17.18
CA GLY A 323 0.29 15.89 18.45
C GLY A 323 1.54 15.56 19.30
N PRO A 324 1.71 16.25 20.45
CA PRO A 324 2.95 16.20 21.25
C PRO A 324 3.27 14.82 21.82
N ARG A 325 2.26 14.00 22.11
CA ARG A 325 2.44 12.61 22.63
C ARG A 325 3.22 11.71 21.66
N TRP A 326 3.29 12.09 20.38
CA TRP A 326 3.91 11.35 19.30
C TRP A 326 5.30 11.86 18.92
N ALA A 327 5.88 12.77 19.69
CA ALA A 327 7.16 13.41 19.37
C ALA A 327 8.28 12.37 19.08
N ALA A 328 8.32 11.26 19.82
CA ALA A 328 9.28 10.18 19.63
C ALA A 328 9.10 9.42 18.29
N ALA A 329 7.97 9.57 17.59
CA ALA A 329 7.77 8.99 16.27
C ALA A 329 8.45 9.82 15.15
N ALA A 330 8.83 11.07 15.39
CA ALA A 330 9.38 11.95 14.35
C ALA A 330 10.70 11.43 13.73
N PRO A 331 11.72 11.00 14.49
CA PRO A 331 12.94 10.44 13.88
C PRO A 331 12.66 9.12 13.14
N VAL A 332 11.71 8.30 13.61
CA VAL A 332 11.28 7.08 12.93
C VAL A 332 10.61 7.44 11.60
N LEU A 333 9.74 8.45 11.58
CA LEU A 333 9.07 8.95 10.37
C LEU A 333 10.10 9.39 9.31
N SER A 334 11.13 10.13 9.72
CA SER A 334 12.21 10.56 8.83
C SER A 334 12.96 9.37 8.22
N LEU A 335 13.36 8.39 9.03
CA LEU A 335 14.07 7.19 8.56
C LEU A 335 13.20 6.32 7.63
N LEU A 336 11.92 6.14 7.96
CA LEU A 336 10.99 5.40 7.12
C LEU A 336 10.69 6.14 5.80
N ALA A 337 10.70 7.47 5.79
CA ALA A 337 10.60 8.25 4.56
C ALA A 337 11.84 8.05 3.67
N VAL A 338 13.06 7.93 4.24
CA VAL A 338 14.26 7.54 3.49
C VAL A 338 14.10 6.13 2.89
N ALA A 339 13.60 5.16 3.65
CA ALA A 339 13.28 3.82 3.12
C ALA A 339 12.32 3.89 1.93
N ALA A 340 11.27 4.72 2.06
CA ALA A 340 10.25 4.91 1.01
C ALA A 340 10.83 5.54 -0.26
N VAL A 341 11.85 6.43 -0.15
CA VAL A 341 12.57 6.98 -1.32
C VAL A 341 13.21 5.85 -2.12
N PHE A 342 14.03 5.00 -1.49
CA PHE A 342 14.71 3.92 -2.20
C PHE A 342 13.72 2.88 -2.74
N GLN A 343 12.66 2.54 -2.00
CA GLN A 343 11.60 1.66 -2.50
C GLN A 343 10.89 2.23 -3.73
N THR A 344 10.61 3.55 -3.72
CA THR A 344 9.93 4.22 -4.82
C THR A 344 10.81 4.19 -6.08
N LEU A 345 12.08 4.50 -5.95
CA LEU A 345 13.02 4.50 -7.06
C LEU A 345 13.28 3.09 -7.61
N ASN A 346 13.27 2.07 -6.75
CA ASN A 346 13.42 0.67 -7.15
C ASN A 346 12.18 0.09 -7.87
N SER A 347 11.05 0.80 -7.85
CA SER A 347 9.84 0.35 -8.56
C SER A 347 10.04 0.21 -10.07
N ALA A 348 10.98 0.97 -10.66
CA ALA A 348 11.35 0.83 -12.07
C ALA A 348 11.91 -0.57 -12.37
N SER A 349 12.71 -1.15 -11.47
CA SER A 349 13.19 -2.53 -11.59
C SER A 349 12.04 -3.54 -11.55
N TYR A 350 11.08 -3.35 -10.66
CA TYR A 350 9.87 -4.19 -10.59
C TYR A 350 9.07 -4.14 -11.91
N TRP A 351 8.93 -2.97 -12.52
CA TRP A 351 8.25 -2.84 -13.82
C TRP A 351 8.96 -3.65 -14.91
N VAL A 352 10.30 -3.68 -14.91
CA VAL A 352 11.07 -4.49 -15.86
C VAL A 352 10.81 -5.98 -15.66
N TYR A 353 10.83 -6.48 -14.41
CA TYR A 353 10.54 -7.89 -14.13
C TYR A 353 9.17 -8.31 -14.66
N ILE A 354 8.14 -7.50 -14.39
CA ILE A 354 6.77 -7.84 -14.77
C ILE A 354 6.56 -7.67 -16.27
N SER A 355 6.99 -6.56 -16.86
CA SER A 355 6.77 -6.29 -18.29
C SER A 355 7.53 -7.24 -19.19
N LYS A 356 8.71 -7.72 -18.79
CA LYS A 356 9.48 -8.73 -19.54
C LYS A 356 9.07 -10.18 -19.22
N GLY A 357 8.14 -10.40 -18.29
CA GLY A 357 7.67 -11.74 -17.92
C GLY A 357 8.68 -12.60 -17.18
N ILE A 358 9.76 -12.01 -16.63
CA ILE A 358 10.82 -12.75 -15.92
C ILE A 358 10.47 -12.97 -14.45
N THR A 359 9.40 -13.71 -14.21
CA THR A 359 8.83 -13.92 -12.86
C THR A 359 9.70 -14.82 -11.97
N GLY A 360 10.43 -15.78 -12.54
CA GLY A 360 11.36 -16.63 -11.78
C GLY A 360 12.51 -15.84 -11.16
N PRO A 361 13.25 -15.02 -11.92
CA PRO A 361 14.22 -14.08 -11.38
C PRO A 361 13.64 -13.10 -10.37
N LEU A 362 12.44 -12.59 -10.58
CA LEU A 362 11.74 -11.72 -9.62
C LEU A 362 11.52 -12.43 -8.27
N PHE A 363 11.07 -13.68 -8.30
CA PHE A 363 10.86 -14.45 -7.07
C PHE A 363 12.17 -14.63 -6.29
N ARG A 364 13.26 -15.00 -6.96
CA ARG A 364 14.59 -15.15 -6.32
C ARG A 364 15.08 -13.81 -5.75
N TYR A 365 14.91 -12.71 -6.50
CA TYR A 365 15.23 -11.37 -6.02
C TYR A 365 14.42 -11.01 -4.78
N ASN A 366 13.10 -11.26 -4.78
CA ASN A 366 12.25 -10.99 -3.61
C ASN A 366 12.71 -11.78 -2.39
N LEU A 367 13.09 -13.04 -2.55
CA LEU A 367 13.60 -13.86 -1.44
C LEU A 367 14.88 -13.24 -0.85
N VAL A 368 15.83 -12.86 -1.68
CA VAL A 368 17.07 -12.21 -1.24
C VAL A 368 16.78 -10.84 -0.60
N SER A 369 15.90 -10.03 -1.19
CA SER A 369 15.54 -8.72 -0.66
C SER A 369 14.86 -8.81 0.70
N VAL A 370 13.94 -9.78 0.89
CA VAL A 370 13.30 -10.05 2.18
C VAL A 370 14.32 -10.54 3.20
N SER A 371 15.23 -11.43 2.83
CA SER A 371 16.29 -11.91 3.74
C SER A 371 17.22 -10.76 4.19
N ILE A 372 17.61 -9.87 3.28
CA ILE A 372 18.39 -8.65 3.61
C ILE A 372 17.58 -7.78 4.57
N LYS A 373 16.31 -7.54 4.28
CA LYS A 373 15.42 -6.74 5.13
C LYS A 373 15.33 -7.31 6.54
N VAL A 374 15.07 -8.62 6.67
CA VAL A 374 15.00 -9.31 7.95
C VAL A 374 16.32 -9.22 8.71
N ALA A 375 17.45 -9.46 8.04
CA ALA A 375 18.77 -9.33 8.66
C ALA A 375 19.03 -7.90 9.17
N CYS A 376 18.75 -6.88 8.34
CA CYS A 376 18.90 -5.47 8.74
C CYS A 376 18.00 -5.12 9.94
N ILE A 377 16.77 -5.62 10.00
CA ILE A 377 15.85 -5.41 11.12
C ILE A 377 16.38 -6.09 12.39
N LEU A 378 16.78 -7.36 12.30
CA LEU A 378 17.30 -8.11 13.45
C LEU A 378 18.59 -7.50 14.01
N ILE A 379 19.52 -7.10 13.14
CA ILE A 379 20.73 -6.38 13.52
C ILE A 379 20.35 -5.03 14.15
N GLY A 380 19.54 -4.24 13.45
CA GLY A 380 19.10 -2.92 13.91
C GLY A 380 18.37 -2.96 15.25
N SER A 381 17.62 -4.04 15.53
CA SER A 381 16.89 -4.20 16.79
C SER A 381 17.78 -4.24 18.05
N GLN A 382 19.10 -4.38 17.91
CA GLN A 382 20.02 -4.26 19.04
C GLN A 382 20.13 -2.81 19.57
N TRP A 383 19.76 -1.82 18.74
CA TRP A 383 19.77 -0.39 19.08
C TRP A 383 18.35 0.20 19.23
N GLY A 384 17.38 -0.63 19.62
CA GLY A 384 16.01 -0.20 19.87
C GLY A 384 15.19 0.04 18.60
N MET A 385 14.04 0.69 18.74
CA MET A 385 13.11 1.00 17.65
C MET A 385 13.78 1.82 16.52
N LEU A 386 14.63 2.78 16.88
CA LEU A 386 15.35 3.60 15.89
C LEU A 386 16.31 2.74 15.07
N GLY A 387 17.00 1.78 15.69
CA GLY A 387 17.86 0.85 14.98
C GLY A 387 17.09 -0.01 13.98
N VAL A 388 15.88 -0.46 14.31
CA VAL A 388 14.99 -1.15 13.35
C VAL A 388 14.63 -0.23 12.18
N ALA A 389 14.29 1.04 12.44
CA ALA A 389 13.98 2.01 11.40
C ALA A 389 15.18 2.30 10.48
N VAL A 390 16.39 2.38 11.05
CA VAL A 390 17.65 2.48 10.28
C VAL A 390 17.86 1.23 9.42
N GLY A 391 17.68 0.03 9.99
CA GLY A 391 17.76 -1.22 9.25
C GLY A 391 16.80 -1.24 8.05
N LEU A 392 15.56 -0.75 8.26
CA LEU A 392 14.56 -0.65 7.21
C LEU A 392 14.91 0.41 6.14
N ALA A 393 15.62 1.47 6.51
CA ALA A 393 16.12 2.46 5.55
C ALA A 393 17.29 1.92 4.70
N ILE A 394 18.17 1.14 5.30
CA ILE A 394 19.34 0.55 4.65
C ILE A 394 18.94 -0.62 3.71
N ALA A 395 17.99 -1.46 4.11
CA ALA A 395 17.61 -2.67 3.36
C ALA A 395 17.26 -2.41 1.89
N PRO A 396 16.40 -1.45 1.51
CA PRO A 396 16.12 -1.17 0.11
C PRO A 396 17.31 -0.50 -0.61
N ALA A 397 18.16 0.24 0.10
CA ALA A 397 19.39 0.80 -0.45
C ALA A 397 20.41 -0.28 -0.81
N LEU A 398 20.48 -1.38 -0.07
CA LEU A 398 21.29 -2.55 -0.40
C LEU A 398 20.65 -3.42 -1.49
N SER A 399 19.33 -3.52 -1.50
CA SER A 399 18.62 -4.42 -2.41
C SER A 399 18.56 -3.91 -3.85
N TRP A 400 18.48 -2.59 -4.10
CA TRP A 400 18.35 -2.07 -5.45
C TRP A 400 19.56 -2.34 -6.37
N PRO A 401 20.84 -2.26 -5.93
CA PRO A 401 21.97 -2.64 -6.78
C PRO A 401 21.93 -4.12 -7.17
N ILE A 402 21.50 -4.99 -6.22
CA ILE A 402 21.32 -6.42 -6.47
C ILE A 402 20.24 -6.64 -7.53
N SER A 403 19.15 -5.90 -7.48
CA SER A 403 18.08 -5.95 -8.49
C SER A 403 18.61 -5.60 -9.88
N LEU A 404 19.35 -4.49 -10.02
CA LEU A 404 19.94 -4.07 -11.29
C LEU A 404 20.94 -5.07 -11.83
N PHE A 405 21.83 -5.58 -10.96
CA PHE A 405 22.78 -6.62 -11.31
C PHE A 405 22.07 -7.87 -11.82
N TRP A 406 21.02 -8.31 -11.14
CA TRP A 406 20.28 -9.52 -11.53
C TRP A 406 19.55 -9.34 -12.86
N ILE A 407 18.88 -8.20 -13.04
CA ILE A 407 18.21 -7.87 -14.32
C ILE A 407 19.25 -7.90 -15.46
N SER A 408 20.43 -7.30 -15.27
CA SER A 408 21.48 -7.24 -16.29
C SER A 408 22.06 -8.63 -16.65
N ARG A 409 22.01 -9.57 -15.73
CA ARG A 409 22.45 -10.96 -15.99
C ARG A 409 21.42 -11.78 -16.76
N VAL A 410 20.13 -11.45 -16.61
CA VAL A 410 19.01 -12.17 -17.24
C VAL A 410 18.64 -11.55 -18.60
N ILE A 411 18.77 -10.22 -18.71
CA ILE A 411 18.41 -9.47 -19.92
C ILE A 411 19.68 -8.78 -20.44
N GLY A 412 20.06 -9.06 -21.67
CA GLY A 412 21.15 -8.32 -22.33
C GLY A 412 20.78 -6.87 -22.63
N GLY A 413 21.78 -5.97 -22.68
CA GLY A 413 21.61 -4.58 -23.11
C GLY A 413 20.91 -3.65 -22.12
N VAL A 414 20.87 -3.99 -20.84
CA VAL A 414 20.32 -3.14 -19.77
C VAL A 414 21.23 -1.94 -19.53
N PRO A 415 20.75 -0.70 -19.58
CA PRO A 415 21.53 0.50 -19.33
C PRO A 415 21.73 0.70 -17.79
N THR A 416 22.39 -0.25 -17.13
CA THR A 416 22.52 -0.29 -15.67
C THR A 416 23.10 0.99 -15.09
N ARG A 417 24.14 1.58 -15.74
CA ARG A 417 24.77 2.83 -15.30
C ARG A 417 23.79 4.00 -15.32
N THR A 418 22.94 4.09 -16.35
CA THR A 418 21.95 5.16 -16.46
C THR A 418 20.85 5.03 -15.40
N LEU A 419 20.37 3.82 -15.17
CA LEU A 419 19.36 3.55 -14.14
C LEU A 419 19.90 3.75 -12.73
N ALA A 420 21.13 3.28 -12.46
CA ALA A 420 21.81 3.48 -11.18
C ALA A 420 22.03 4.97 -10.90
N TRP A 421 22.54 5.71 -11.89
CA TRP A 421 22.73 7.16 -11.75
C TRP A 421 21.42 7.90 -11.50
N GLY A 422 20.32 7.45 -12.13
CA GLY A 422 18.97 7.97 -11.86
C GLY A 422 18.57 7.84 -10.40
N ILE A 423 18.80 6.66 -9.76
CA ILE A 423 18.50 6.43 -8.34
C ILE A 423 19.38 7.32 -7.45
N VAL A 424 20.68 7.29 -7.65
CA VAL A 424 21.63 8.08 -6.84
C VAL A 424 21.30 9.57 -6.90
N ARG A 425 21.07 10.09 -8.11
CA ARG A 425 20.72 11.50 -8.30
C ARG A 425 19.43 11.88 -7.60
N MET A 426 18.37 11.06 -7.72
CA MET A 426 17.09 11.33 -7.04
C MET A 426 17.22 11.23 -5.52
N ALA A 427 18.04 10.32 -5.01
CA ALA A 427 18.34 10.24 -3.58
C ALA A 427 19.11 11.48 -3.08
N LEU A 428 20.07 11.98 -3.87
CA LEU A 428 20.78 13.22 -3.55
C LEU A 428 19.84 14.44 -3.57
N LEU A 429 18.92 14.52 -4.55
CA LEU A 429 17.90 15.56 -4.60
C LEU A 429 16.93 15.48 -3.41
N ALA A 430 16.61 14.26 -2.96
CA ALA A 430 15.82 14.07 -1.75
C ALA A 430 16.55 14.60 -0.52
N GLY A 431 17.85 14.30 -0.37
CA GLY A 431 18.67 14.82 0.71
C GLY A 431 18.79 16.35 0.68
N TRP A 432 18.99 16.92 -0.52
CA TRP A 432 19.00 18.37 -0.74
C TRP A 432 17.69 19.03 -0.31
N GLY A 433 16.53 18.53 -0.81
CA GLY A 433 15.22 19.04 -0.45
C GLY A 433 14.92 18.91 1.05
N ALA A 434 15.33 17.78 1.66
CA ALA A 434 15.18 17.54 3.09
C ALA A 434 16.02 18.49 3.95
N ALA A 435 17.26 18.82 3.53
CA ALA A 435 18.10 19.78 4.22
C ALA A 435 17.48 21.18 4.23
N PHE A 436 16.93 21.63 3.09
CA PHE A 436 16.22 22.90 3.00
C PHE A 436 14.94 22.90 3.85
N ALA A 437 14.16 21.81 3.82
CA ALA A 437 12.97 21.66 4.65
C ALA A 437 13.31 21.77 6.15
N TYR A 438 14.36 21.08 6.57
CA TYR A 438 14.83 21.08 7.95
C TYR A 438 15.29 22.48 8.40
N ALA A 439 16.15 23.12 7.60
CA ALA A 439 16.65 24.46 7.89
C ALA A 439 15.52 25.50 8.00
N ALA A 440 14.58 25.48 7.03
CA ALA A 440 13.43 26.38 7.05
C ALA A 440 12.48 26.12 8.23
N GLY A 441 12.28 24.84 8.58
CA GLY A 441 11.52 24.46 9.77
C GLY A 441 12.15 24.98 11.06
N LEU A 442 13.48 24.94 11.20
CA LEU A 442 14.20 25.51 12.34
C LEU A 442 14.07 27.04 12.41
N LEU A 443 14.23 27.73 11.26
CA LEU A 443 14.10 29.18 11.20
C LEU A 443 12.67 29.66 11.53
N ALA A 444 11.67 28.87 11.15
CA ALA A 444 10.27 29.19 11.43
C ALA A 444 9.80 28.71 12.83
N ALA A 445 10.68 28.13 13.65
CA ALA A 445 10.32 27.58 14.97
C ALA A 445 9.61 28.61 15.89
N PRO A 446 10.02 29.89 15.95
CA PRO A 446 9.36 30.90 16.79
C PRO A 446 7.93 31.22 16.35
N LEU A 447 7.57 30.93 15.08
CA LEU A 447 6.26 31.28 14.49
C LEU A 447 5.19 30.20 14.71
N GLY A 448 5.56 29.07 15.35
CA GLY A 448 4.66 27.98 15.65
C GLY A 448 4.68 26.83 14.62
N VAL A 449 4.07 25.70 14.98
CA VAL A 449 4.17 24.43 14.24
C VAL A 449 3.63 24.52 12.80
N LEU A 450 2.51 25.24 12.60
CA LEU A 450 1.94 25.41 11.25
C LEU A 450 2.88 26.17 10.32
N ALA A 451 3.50 27.24 10.84
CA ALA A 451 4.47 28.04 10.09
C ALA A 451 5.72 27.21 9.73
N GLN A 452 6.19 26.36 10.65
CA GLN A 452 7.29 25.43 10.38
C GLN A 452 6.97 24.48 9.21
N VAL A 453 5.76 23.89 9.21
CA VAL A 453 5.33 22.97 8.14
C VAL A 453 5.24 23.69 6.79
N ILE A 454 4.64 24.89 6.78
CA ILE A 454 4.51 25.71 5.55
C ILE A 454 5.90 26.13 5.04
N ALA A 455 6.76 26.64 5.93
CA ALA A 455 8.11 27.05 5.57
C ALA A 455 8.93 25.89 5.01
N ALA A 456 8.88 24.72 5.64
CA ALA A 456 9.54 23.51 5.16
C ALA A 456 9.01 23.06 3.79
N ALA A 457 7.69 23.12 3.56
CA ALA A 457 7.08 22.76 2.28
C ALA A 457 7.55 23.73 1.16
N VAL A 458 7.48 25.05 1.41
CA VAL A 458 7.94 26.07 0.47
C VAL A 458 9.44 25.89 0.19
N ALA A 459 10.26 25.70 1.23
CA ALA A 459 11.71 25.52 1.09
C ALA A 459 12.04 24.26 0.27
N THR A 460 11.29 23.16 0.46
CA THR A 460 11.45 21.97 -0.39
C THR A 460 11.20 22.30 -1.85
N LEU A 461 10.10 22.99 -2.16
CA LEU A 461 9.77 23.38 -3.54
C LEU A 461 10.81 24.33 -4.13
N VAL A 462 11.30 25.29 -3.35
CA VAL A 462 12.39 26.19 -3.73
C VAL A 462 13.68 25.44 -4.01
N ALA A 463 14.06 24.48 -3.14
CA ALA A 463 15.24 23.64 -3.32
C ALA A 463 15.19 22.84 -4.64
N TYR A 464 14.03 22.28 -4.99
CA TYR A 464 13.83 21.59 -6.26
C TYR A 464 13.78 22.58 -7.45
N GLY A 465 13.26 23.80 -7.24
CA GLY A 465 13.32 24.89 -8.23
C GLY A 465 14.76 25.32 -8.52
N ILE A 466 15.60 25.46 -7.50
CA ILE A 466 17.03 25.75 -7.63
C ILE A 466 17.72 24.58 -8.37
N ALA A 467 17.44 23.34 -7.97
CA ALA A 467 18.00 22.17 -8.64
C ALA A 467 17.60 22.10 -10.13
N ALA A 468 16.43 22.64 -10.52
CA ALA A 468 15.98 22.69 -11.91
C ALA A 468 16.82 23.64 -12.79
N ILE A 469 17.69 24.48 -12.21
CA ILE A 469 18.69 25.27 -12.95
C ILE A 469 19.80 24.38 -13.49
N LEU A 470 20.11 23.26 -12.80
CA LEU A 470 21.12 22.32 -13.24
C LEU A 470 20.74 21.66 -14.58
N PRO A 471 21.65 21.62 -15.57
CA PRO A 471 21.34 21.10 -16.91
C PRO A 471 20.77 19.69 -16.92
N VAL A 472 21.24 18.85 -15.99
CA VAL A 472 20.79 17.45 -15.85
C VAL A 472 19.35 17.37 -15.38
N VAL A 473 18.95 18.17 -14.39
CA VAL A 473 17.59 18.23 -13.84
C VAL A 473 16.63 18.83 -14.86
N ARG A 474 17.08 19.89 -15.58
CA ARG A 474 16.31 20.53 -16.66
C ARG A 474 15.99 19.54 -17.80
N ARG A 475 16.98 18.70 -18.16
CA ARG A 475 16.80 17.65 -19.17
C ARG A 475 15.76 16.62 -18.69
N ASP A 476 15.84 16.15 -17.45
CA ASP A 476 14.88 15.21 -16.89
C ASP A 476 13.46 15.75 -16.90
N LEU A 477 13.26 16.99 -16.49
CA LEU A 477 11.94 17.64 -16.52
C LEU A 477 11.41 17.79 -17.95
N GLY A 478 12.31 18.04 -18.94
CA GLY A 478 11.98 18.03 -20.37
C GLY A 478 11.48 16.67 -20.83
N ASP A 479 12.18 15.60 -20.45
CA ASP A 479 11.82 14.23 -20.81
C ASP A 479 10.45 13.83 -20.21
N VAL A 480 10.21 14.15 -18.93
CA VAL A 480 8.91 13.92 -18.28
C VAL A 480 7.79 14.69 -18.97
N ARG A 481 8.01 15.97 -19.30
CA ARG A 481 7.02 16.78 -20.05
C ARG A 481 6.70 16.17 -21.41
N THR A 482 7.70 15.64 -22.10
CA THR A 482 7.51 15.00 -23.41
C THR A 482 6.63 13.77 -23.33
N VAL A 483 6.88 12.89 -22.34
CA VAL A 483 6.05 11.70 -22.12
C VAL A 483 4.61 12.08 -21.74
N LEU A 484 4.43 13.08 -20.88
CA LEU A 484 3.09 13.57 -20.52
C LEU A 484 2.34 14.15 -21.72
N ARG A 485 3.02 14.84 -22.64
CA ARG A 485 2.42 15.34 -23.89
C ARG A 485 2.02 14.21 -24.82
N LEU A 486 2.83 13.16 -24.95
CA LEU A 486 2.51 12.00 -25.78
C LEU A 486 1.27 11.27 -25.23
N LEU A 487 1.18 11.08 -23.92
CA LEU A 487 0.02 10.46 -23.29
C LEU A 487 -1.28 11.30 -23.46
N ARG A 488 -1.16 12.63 -23.51
CA ARG A 488 -2.30 13.52 -23.80
C ARG A 488 -2.72 13.46 -25.26
N ARG A 489 -1.79 13.36 -26.20
CA ARG A 489 -2.07 13.30 -27.64
C ARG A 489 -2.77 12.01 -28.04
N ASP A 490 -2.40 10.89 -27.45
CA ASP A 490 -3.08 9.60 -27.67
C ASP A 490 -4.53 9.61 -27.17
N ARG A 491 -4.84 10.36 -26.12
CA ARG A 491 -6.22 10.57 -25.66
C ARG A 491 -7.05 11.36 -26.70
N THR A 492 -6.52 12.45 -27.22
CA THR A 492 -7.23 13.29 -28.21
C THR A 492 -7.43 12.62 -29.58
N ASN A 493 -6.54 11.69 -29.97
CA ASN A 493 -6.69 10.91 -31.21
C ASN A 493 -7.63 9.70 -31.05
N ARG A 494 -7.93 9.25 -29.83
CA ARG A 494 -8.94 8.21 -29.57
C ARG A 494 -10.36 8.77 -29.40
N ASP A 495 -10.48 10.06 -29.17
CA ASP A 495 -11.75 10.77 -29.04
C ASP A 495 -12.21 11.39 -30.41
N ARG A 496 -11.41 11.25 -31.48
CA ARG A 496 -11.76 11.51 -32.86
C ARG A 496 -11.93 10.19 -33.61
#